data_e9ecfbdd376b33bdef7d56eb951f3a5c
#
_entry.id   e9ecfbdd376b33bdef7d56eb951f3a5c
#
_cell.length_a   1.000
_cell.length_b   1.000
_cell.length_c   1.000
_cell.angle_alpha   90.00
_cell.angle_beta   90.00
_cell.angle_gamma   90.00
#
_symmetry.space_group_name_H-M   'P 1'
#
loop_
_entity.id
_entity.type
_entity.pdbx_description
1 polymer ?
#
loop_
_entity_poly.entity_id
_entity_poly.type
_entity_poly.pdbx_seq_one_letter_code
_entity_poly.pdbx_strand_id
1 'polypeptide(L)'
;YTLRTLFPYTTLFRSSLLTTATSTTKSMSNMLSGVGAISLLVGGIGIMNIMLVSVIERTKEIGTRKAIGAKRRAILAQFLIEASIVSGIGGILGVLFGYGGAYISKTFFATSIVISGNTVIGAFLFSVLVGLIFGIYPANKASKLNPIEALRFE
;
A
#
# COMPACT_ATOMS: atom_id res chain seq x y z
N TYR A 1 51.77 -30.56 -12.12
CA TYR A 1 51.12 -30.53 -10.77
C TYR A 1 50.24 -29.32 -10.50
N THR A 2 50.17 -28.30 -11.35
CA THR A 2 49.61 -26.99 -11.00
C THR A 2 48.16 -26.71 -11.43
N LEU A 3 47.62 -27.40 -12.43
CA LEU A 3 46.26 -27.12 -12.94
C LEU A 3 45.14 -27.77 -12.11
N ARG A 4 45.37 -28.93 -11.50
CA ARG A 4 44.35 -29.69 -10.74
C ARG A 4 44.07 -29.10 -9.35
N THR A 5 45.00 -28.28 -8.80
CA THR A 5 44.85 -27.64 -7.49
C THR A 5 44.24 -26.26 -7.57
N LEU A 6 44.29 -25.58 -8.72
CA LEU A 6 43.72 -24.24 -8.93
C LEU A 6 42.15 -24.24 -9.14
N PHE A 7 41.65 -25.33 -9.74
CA PHE A 7 40.21 -25.47 -10.02
C PHE A 7 39.31 -25.39 -8.77
N PRO A 8 39.60 -26.11 -7.66
CA PRO A 8 38.76 -26.02 -6.47
C PRO A 8 38.79 -24.67 -5.80
N TYR A 9 39.92 -23.92 -5.81
CA TYR A 9 40.01 -22.62 -5.20
C TYR A 9 39.22 -21.55 -5.98
N THR A 10 39.23 -21.60 -7.31
CA THR A 10 38.49 -20.66 -8.15
C THR A 10 36.99 -20.88 -8.05
N THR A 11 36.54 -22.13 -7.96
CA THR A 11 35.11 -22.47 -7.76
C THR A 11 34.63 -22.06 -6.36
N LEU A 12 35.41 -22.33 -5.32
CA LEU A 12 35.09 -21.93 -3.94
C LEU A 12 35.07 -20.39 -3.79
N PHE A 13 36.03 -19.70 -4.38
CA PHE A 13 36.07 -18.24 -4.37
C PHE A 13 34.88 -17.63 -5.11
N ARG A 14 34.53 -18.17 -6.28
CA ARG A 14 33.38 -17.74 -7.06
C ARG A 14 32.06 -18.00 -6.32
N SER A 15 31.92 -19.14 -5.68
CA SER A 15 30.73 -19.46 -4.89
C SER A 15 30.60 -18.54 -3.67
N SER A 16 31.69 -18.25 -2.98
CA SER A 16 31.67 -17.33 -1.83
C SER A 16 31.32 -15.88 -2.24
N LEU A 17 31.83 -15.40 -3.37
CA LEU A 17 31.46 -14.07 -3.91
C LEU A 17 29.99 -14.02 -4.29
N LEU A 18 29.48 -15.05 -4.98
CA LEU A 18 28.06 -15.13 -5.34
C LEU A 18 27.16 -15.19 -4.10
N THR A 19 27.54 -15.97 -3.09
CA THR A 19 26.79 -16.04 -1.82
C THR A 19 26.79 -14.70 -1.10
N THR A 20 27.93 -14.02 -1.04
CA THR A 20 28.03 -12.70 -0.41
C THR A 20 27.20 -11.66 -1.18
N ALA A 21 27.28 -11.63 -2.50
CA ALA A 21 26.49 -10.73 -3.34
C ALA A 21 24.99 -10.96 -3.18
N THR A 22 24.56 -12.24 -3.18
CA THR A 22 23.13 -12.59 -2.99
C THR A 22 22.63 -12.26 -1.59
N SER A 23 23.43 -12.48 -0.55
CA SER A 23 23.08 -12.14 0.83
C SER A 23 22.98 -10.61 1.04
N THR A 24 23.90 -9.84 0.46
CA THR A 24 23.84 -8.39 0.48
C THR A 24 22.61 -7.85 -0.23
N THR A 25 22.31 -8.36 -1.43
CA THR A 25 21.12 -7.97 -2.19
C THR A 25 19.83 -8.32 -1.42
N LYS A 26 19.78 -9.48 -0.79
CA LYS A 26 18.64 -9.90 0.03
C LYS A 26 18.46 -8.99 1.26
N SER A 27 19.55 -8.62 1.93
CA SER A 27 19.51 -7.70 3.07
C SER A 27 19.01 -6.32 2.66
N MET A 28 19.50 -5.77 1.55
CA MET A 28 19.03 -4.50 1.00
C MET A 28 17.54 -4.58 0.62
N SER A 29 17.11 -5.65 -0.03
CA SER A 29 15.70 -5.87 -0.37
C SER A 29 14.81 -5.91 0.87
N ASN A 30 15.24 -6.58 1.93
CA ASN A 30 14.51 -6.65 3.20
C ASN A 30 14.41 -5.26 3.87
N MET A 31 15.49 -4.48 3.86
CA MET A 31 15.47 -3.11 4.39
C MET A 31 14.51 -2.21 3.60
N LEU A 32 14.57 -2.24 2.26
CA LEU A 32 13.67 -1.47 1.40
C LEU A 32 12.20 -1.89 1.59
N SER A 33 11.95 -3.18 1.75
CA SER A 33 10.61 -3.70 2.05
C SER A 33 10.11 -3.21 3.41
N GLY A 34 10.98 -3.15 4.42
CA GLY A 34 10.65 -2.60 5.73
C GLY A 34 10.29 -1.12 5.68
N VAL A 35 11.08 -0.31 4.97
CA VAL A 35 10.78 1.12 4.73
C VAL A 35 9.45 1.28 3.98
N GLY A 36 9.23 0.46 2.94
CA GLY A 36 7.97 0.46 2.20
C GLY A 36 6.76 0.12 3.08
N ALA A 37 6.89 -0.86 3.96
CA ALA A 37 5.83 -1.25 4.89
C ALA A 37 5.48 -0.11 5.87
N ILE A 38 6.50 0.56 6.44
CA ILE A 38 6.30 1.72 7.32
C ILE A 38 5.62 2.87 6.56
N SER A 39 6.08 3.17 5.34
CA SER A 39 5.49 4.22 4.49
C SER A 39 4.02 3.94 4.20
N LEU A 40 3.69 2.68 3.96
CA LEU A 40 2.31 2.24 3.70
C LEU A 40 1.43 2.36 4.94
N LEU A 41 1.95 2.04 6.14
CA LEU A 41 1.23 2.25 7.41
C LEU A 41 0.92 3.74 7.64
N VAL A 42 1.90 4.61 7.41
CA VAL A 42 1.72 6.07 7.53
C VAL A 42 0.67 6.57 6.53
N GLY A 43 0.74 6.11 5.26
CA GLY A 43 -0.26 6.41 4.24
C GLY A 43 -1.66 5.91 4.62
N GLY A 44 -1.77 4.71 5.18
CA GLY A 44 -3.03 4.14 5.67
C GLY A 44 -3.63 4.96 6.83
N ILE A 45 -2.82 5.40 7.78
CA ILE A 45 -3.25 6.32 8.85
C ILE A 45 -3.74 7.65 8.25
N GLY A 46 -3.09 8.14 7.19
CA GLY A 46 -3.53 9.32 6.45
C GLY A 46 -4.95 9.14 5.87
N ILE A 47 -5.22 8.02 5.20
CA ILE A 47 -6.56 7.66 4.69
C ILE A 47 -7.57 7.62 5.84
N MET A 48 -7.24 6.95 6.94
CA MET A 48 -8.10 6.87 8.12
C MET A 48 -8.45 8.26 8.67
N ASN A 49 -7.49 9.15 8.79
CA ASN A 49 -7.70 10.50 9.31
C ASN A 49 -8.59 11.33 8.40
N ILE A 50 -8.35 11.31 7.08
CA ILE A 50 -9.19 12.00 6.09
C ILE A 50 -10.63 11.49 6.15
N MET A 51 -10.81 10.17 6.23
CA MET A 51 -12.13 9.55 6.33
C MET A 51 -12.85 9.90 7.64
N LEU A 52 -12.11 9.99 8.77
CA LEU A 52 -12.71 10.43 10.04
C LEU A 52 -13.20 11.87 9.97
N VAL A 53 -12.45 12.77 9.35
CA VAL A 53 -12.87 14.16 9.12
C VAL A 53 -14.11 14.19 8.21
N SER A 54 -14.09 13.44 7.11
CA SER A 54 -15.25 13.33 6.20
C SER A 54 -16.50 12.84 6.90
N VAL A 55 -16.38 11.86 7.82
CA VAL A 55 -17.52 11.39 8.63
C VAL A 55 -18.06 12.49 9.53
N ILE A 56 -17.20 13.29 10.16
CA ILE A 56 -17.61 14.41 11.03
C ILE A 56 -18.33 15.46 10.20
N GLU A 57 -17.78 15.88 9.07
CA GLU A 57 -18.37 16.88 8.18
C GLU A 57 -19.74 16.47 7.63
N ARG A 58 -19.92 15.15 7.38
CA ARG A 58 -21.16 14.58 6.83
C ARG A 58 -22.07 14.01 7.90
N THR A 59 -21.87 14.30 9.19
CA THR A 59 -22.64 13.73 10.31
C THR A 59 -24.13 13.97 10.15
N LYS A 60 -24.59 15.19 9.79
CA LYS A 60 -26.00 15.51 9.54
C LYS A 60 -26.59 14.72 8.38
N GLU A 61 -25.85 14.59 7.27
CA GLU A 61 -26.27 13.83 6.09
C GLU A 61 -26.48 12.34 6.44
N ILE A 62 -25.53 11.75 7.17
CA ILE A 62 -25.61 10.36 7.65
C ILE A 62 -26.79 10.18 8.59
N GLY A 63 -27.01 11.16 9.50
CA GLY A 63 -28.14 11.17 10.43
C GLY A 63 -29.48 11.21 9.70
N THR A 64 -29.62 12.08 8.70
CA THR A 64 -30.83 12.18 7.86
C THR A 64 -31.11 10.87 7.11
N ARG A 65 -30.09 10.29 6.46
CA ARG A 65 -30.24 8.99 5.76
C ARG A 65 -30.70 7.88 6.71
N LYS A 66 -30.16 7.84 7.92
CA LYS A 66 -30.57 6.86 8.94
C LYS A 66 -31.99 7.12 9.46
N ALA A 67 -32.39 8.39 9.63
CA ALA A 67 -33.74 8.73 10.07
C ALA A 67 -34.80 8.29 9.07
N ILE A 68 -34.52 8.33 7.75
CA ILE A 68 -35.38 7.81 6.69
C ILE A 68 -35.23 6.31 6.41
N GLY A 69 -34.50 5.57 7.27
CA GLY A 69 -34.44 4.11 7.27
C GLY A 69 -33.22 3.48 6.57
N ALA A 70 -32.16 4.22 6.27
CA ALA A 70 -30.93 3.64 5.69
C ALA A 70 -30.34 2.59 6.63
N LYS A 71 -30.09 1.39 6.09
CA LYS A 71 -29.48 0.30 6.85
C LYS A 71 -28.01 0.60 7.14
N ARG A 72 -27.54 0.21 8.34
CA ARG A 72 -26.14 0.36 8.76
C ARG A 72 -25.14 -0.18 7.71
N ARG A 73 -25.47 -1.32 7.06
CA ARG A 73 -24.62 -1.92 6.03
C ARG A 73 -24.46 -1.04 4.80
N ALA A 74 -25.50 -0.29 4.42
CA ALA A 74 -25.45 0.61 3.28
C ALA A 74 -24.46 1.77 3.52
N ILE A 75 -24.52 2.37 4.71
CA ILE A 75 -23.57 3.44 5.11
C ILE A 75 -22.15 2.90 5.19
N LEU A 76 -21.96 1.74 5.81
CA LEU A 76 -20.65 1.10 5.91
C LEU A 76 -20.06 0.81 4.51
N ALA A 77 -20.86 0.23 3.61
CA ALA A 77 -20.44 -0.07 2.24
C ALA A 77 -20.07 1.21 1.47
N GLN A 78 -20.82 2.29 1.63
CA GLN A 78 -20.53 3.58 0.98
C GLN A 78 -19.13 4.09 1.37
N PHE A 79 -18.81 4.14 2.67
CA PHE A 79 -17.49 4.61 3.13
C PHE A 79 -16.36 3.65 2.76
N LEU A 80 -16.61 2.32 2.72
CA LEU A 80 -15.60 1.37 2.24
C LEU A 80 -15.31 1.52 0.75
N ILE A 81 -16.34 1.78 -0.07
CA ILE A 81 -16.15 2.07 -1.50
C ILE A 81 -15.34 3.37 -1.67
N GLU A 82 -15.67 4.42 -0.89
CA GLU A 82 -14.94 5.68 -0.93
C GLU A 82 -13.45 5.49 -0.57
N ALA A 83 -13.15 4.73 0.50
CA ALA A 83 -11.78 4.37 0.87
C ALA A 83 -11.08 3.57 -0.23
N SER A 84 -11.79 2.64 -0.88
CA SER A 84 -11.25 1.82 -1.98
C SER A 84 -10.93 2.67 -3.21
N ILE A 85 -11.74 3.66 -3.53
CA ILE A 85 -11.50 4.58 -4.65
C ILE A 85 -10.26 5.43 -4.37
N VAL A 86 -10.17 6.02 -3.17
CA VAL A 86 -9.01 6.84 -2.78
C VAL A 86 -7.72 6.03 -2.83
N SER A 87 -7.71 4.84 -2.24
CA SER A 87 -6.54 3.96 -2.26
C SER A 87 -6.24 3.40 -3.66
N GLY A 88 -7.25 3.16 -4.48
CA GLY A 88 -7.11 2.74 -5.87
C GLY A 88 -6.44 3.81 -6.73
N ILE A 89 -6.89 5.07 -6.62
CA ILE A 89 -6.25 6.20 -7.30
C ILE A 89 -4.79 6.35 -6.83
N GLY A 90 -4.55 6.30 -5.52
CA GLY A 90 -3.20 6.31 -4.96
C GLY A 90 -2.32 5.17 -5.47
N GLY A 91 -2.89 3.96 -5.58
CA GLY A 91 -2.22 2.79 -6.15
C GLY A 91 -1.85 2.95 -7.61
N ILE A 92 -2.74 3.51 -8.44
CA ILE A 92 -2.46 3.81 -9.85
C ILE A 92 -1.34 4.84 -9.97
N LEU A 93 -1.41 5.94 -9.20
CA LEU A 93 -0.36 6.95 -9.18
C LEU A 93 0.97 6.37 -8.72
N GLY A 94 0.96 5.53 -7.67
CA GLY A 94 2.16 4.83 -7.19
C GLY A 94 2.80 3.93 -8.26
N VAL A 95 1.99 3.19 -9.02
CA VAL A 95 2.46 2.38 -10.15
C VAL A 95 3.05 3.27 -11.24
N LEU A 96 2.41 4.37 -11.61
CA LEU A 96 2.91 5.31 -12.63
C LEU A 96 4.24 5.93 -12.21
N PHE A 97 4.36 6.41 -10.98
CA PHE A 97 5.63 6.96 -10.47
C PHE A 97 6.71 5.89 -10.33
N GLY A 98 6.36 4.68 -9.89
CA GLY A 98 7.29 3.55 -9.82
C GLY A 98 7.84 3.16 -11.20
N TYR A 99 6.96 3.09 -12.21
CA TYR A 99 7.35 2.79 -13.58
C TYR A 99 8.20 3.92 -14.19
N GLY A 100 7.78 5.17 -13.98
CA GLY A 100 8.53 6.35 -14.41
C GLY A 100 9.92 6.42 -13.78
N GLY A 101 10.04 6.16 -12.48
CA GLY A 101 11.32 6.09 -11.78
C GLY A 101 12.25 5.00 -12.31
N ALA A 102 11.70 3.81 -12.60
CA ALA A 102 12.45 2.72 -13.21
C ALA A 102 12.93 3.06 -14.63
N TYR A 103 12.10 3.74 -15.43
CA TYR A 103 12.47 4.20 -16.76
C TYR A 103 13.62 5.23 -16.72
N ILE A 104 13.53 6.20 -15.82
CA ILE A 104 14.57 7.21 -15.60
C ILE A 104 15.87 6.52 -15.15
N SER A 105 15.80 5.60 -14.21
CA SER A 105 16.95 4.86 -13.72
C SER A 105 17.65 4.06 -14.83
N LYS A 106 16.89 3.43 -15.71
CA LYS A 106 17.42 2.73 -16.89
C LYS A 106 18.18 3.68 -17.83
N THR A 107 17.66 4.89 -18.05
CA THR A 107 18.22 5.84 -19.00
C THR A 107 19.49 6.50 -18.47
N PHE A 108 19.53 6.87 -17.19
CA PHE A 108 20.64 7.60 -16.59
C PHE A 108 21.72 6.72 -15.98
N PHE A 109 21.35 5.53 -15.46
CA PHE A 109 22.29 4.66 -14.74
C PHE A 109 22.61 3.36 -15.48
N ALA A 110 22.11 3.18 -16.71
CA ALA A 110 22.28 1.98 -17.55
C ALA A 110 21.92 0.66 -16.79
N THR A 111 21.01 0.73 -15.82
CA THR A 111 20.61 -0.39 -14.98
C THR A 111 19.46 -1.14 -15.64
N SER A 112 19.60 -2.44 -15.83
CA SER A 112 18.53 -3.29 -16.38
C SER A 112 17.50 -3.60 -15.28
N ILE A 113 16.46 -2.77 -15.17
CA ILE A 113 15.34 -3.01 -14.26
C ILE A 113 14.24 -3.73 -15.05
N VAL A 114 13.91 -4.95 -14.65
CA VAL A 114 12.80 -5.73 -15.20
C VAL A 114 11.61 -5.63 -14.25
N ILE A 115 10.56 -4.93 -14.69
CA ILE A 115 9.31 -4.83 -13.93
C ILE A 115 8.39 -5.96 -14.39
N SER A 116 8.08 -6.88 -13.49
CA SER A 116 7.11 -7.95 -13.75
C SER A 116 5.69 -7.41 -13.65
N GLY A 117 4.82 -7.77 -14.59
CA GLY A 117 3.39 -7.42 -14.55
C GLY A 117 2.70 -7.94 -13.28
N ASN A 118 3.09 -9.12 -12.79
CA ASN A 118 2.56 -9.68 -11.54
C ASN A 118 2.91 -8.81 -10.33
N THR A 119 4.11 -8.22 -10.31
CA THR A 119 4.51 -7.30 -9.23
C THR A 119 3.66 -6.03 -9.24
N VAL A 120 3.35 -5.48 -10.42
CA VAL A 120 2.51 -4.29 -10.57
C VAL A 120 1.09 -4.56 -10.07
N ILE A 121 0.49 -5.68 -10.51
CA ILE A 121 -0.85 -6.09 -10.07
C ILE A 121 -0.87 -6.34 -8.56
N GLY A 122 0.13 -7.04 -8.05
CA GLY A 122 0.27 -7.30 -6.61
C GLY A 122 0.37 -6.02 -5.79
N ALA A 123 1.18 -5.06 -6.22
CA ALA A 123 1.33 -3.77 -5.55
C ALA A 123 0.02 -2.96 -5.55
N PHE A 124 -0.70 -2.94 -6.67
CA PHE A 124 -2.00 -2.28 -6.78
C PHE A 124 -3.04 -2.91 -5.85
N LEU A 125 -3.19 -4.24 -5.89
CA LEU A 125 -4.13 -4.95 -5.03
C LEU A 125 -3.80 -4.76 -3.55
N PHE A 126 -2.52 -4.75 -3.21
CA PHE A 126 -2.06 -4.52 -1.85
C PHE A 126 -2.38 -3.09 -1.37
N SER A 127 -2.22 -2.08 -2.24
CA SER A 127 -2.61 -0.70 -1.96
C SER A 127 -4.12 -0.58 -1.63
N VAL A 128 -4.97 -1.20 -2.45
CA VAL A 128 -6.43 -1.21 -2.23
C VAL A 128 -6.79 -1.93 -0.93
N LEU A 129 -6.13 -3.06 -0.64
CA LEU A 129 -6.35 -3.82 0.59
C LEU A 129 -6.01 -3.00 1.82
N VAL A 130 -4.89 -2.27 1.81
CA VAL A 130 -4.51 -1.37 2.90
C VAL A 130 -5.55 -0.26 3.07
N GLY A 131 -6.00 0.38 1.99
CA GLY A 131 -7.06 1.38 2.05
C GLY A 131 -8.35 0.85 2.65
N LEU A 132 -8.73 -0.38 2.32
CA LEU A 132 -9.89 -1.05 2.94
C LEU A 132 -9.69 -1.27 4.44
N ILE A 133 -8.54 -1.79 4.86
CA ILE A 133 -8.25 -2.06 6.28
C ILE A 133 -8.36 -0.75 7.10
N PHE A 134 -7.70 0.31 6.65
CA PHE A 134 -7.73 1.60 7.35
C PHE A 134 -9.06 2.34 7.20
N GLY A 135 -9.84 2.04 6.15
CA GLY A 135 -11.20 2.54 5.94
C GLY A 135 -12.28 1.89 6.83
N ILE A 136 -12.04 0.67 7.33
CA ILE A 136 -13.02 -0.06 8.17
C ILE A 136 -13.38 0.72 9.44
N TYR A 137 -12.38 1.28 10.12
CA TYR A 137 -12.62 1.98 11.39
C TYR A 137 -13.53 3.21 11.21
N PRO A 138 -13.23 4.19 10.33
CA PRO A 138 -14.12 5.33 10.09
C PRO A 138 -15.48 4.93 9.53
N ALA A 139 -15.55 3.96 8.62
CA ALA A 139 -16.80 3.46 8.08
C ALA A 139 -17.71 2.84 9.16
N ASN A 140 -17.11 2.09 10.09
CA ASN A 140 -17.84 1.51 11.21
C ASN A 140 -18.34 2.61 12.17
N LYS A 141 -17.52 3.63 12.45
CA LYS A 141 -17.90 4.79 13.27
C LYS A 141 -19.08 5.53 12.64
N ALA A 142 -19.02 5.84 11.34
CA ALA A 142 -20.12 6.46 10.60
C ALA A 142 -21.42 5.61 10.66
N SER A 143 -21.30 4.31 10.47
CA SER A 143 -22.43 3.39 10.47
C SER A 143 -23.12 3.25 11.83
N LYS A 144 -22.45 3.59 12.92
CA LYS A 144 -22.98 3.53 14.30
C LYS A 144 -23.58 4.84 14.81
N LEU A 145 -23.47 5.94 14.07
CA LEU A 145 -24.02 7.23 14.48
C LEU A 145 -25.51 7.12 14.84
N ASN A 146 -25.90 7.72 15.95
CA ASN A 146 -27.30 7.83 16.35
C ASN A 146 -27.95 8.96 15.55
N PRO A 147 -29.09 8.73 14.84
CA PRO A 147 -29.73 9.77 14.04
C PRO A 147 -30.14 10.99 14.85
N ILE A 148 -30.59 10.80 16.09
CA ILE A 148 -31.02 11.91 16.97
C ILE A 148 -29.84 12.82 17.32
N GLU A 149 -28.71 12.22 17.72
CA GLU A 149 -27.49 12.96 18.04
C GLU A 149 -26.87 13.62 16.82
N ALA A 150 -26.87 12.92 15.68
CA ALA A 150 -26.32 13.42 14.43
C ALA A 150 -27.10 14.65 13.89
N LEU A 151 -28.41 14.73 14.12
CA LEU A 151 -29.25 15.87 13.72
C LEU A 151 -29.14 17.07 14.69
N ARG A 152 -28.73 16.83 15.97
CA ARG A 152 -28.48 17.88 16.96
C ARG A 152 -27.06 18.44 16.89
N PHE A 153 -26.20 17.87 16.06
CA PHE A 153 -24.80 18.31 15.91
C PHE A 153 -24.76 19.68 15.23
N GLU A 154 -24.33 20.70 15.96
CA GLU A 154 -24.03 22.05 15.46
C GLU A 154 -22.52 22.19 15.18
#